data_58c41ada47e8dd586025215771f37d8c
#
_entry.id   58c41ada47e8dd586025215771f37d8c
#
_cell.length_a   1.000
_cell.length_b   1.000
_cell.length_c   1.000
_cell.angle_alpha   90.00
_cell.angle_beta   90.00
_cell.angle_gamma   90.00
#
_symmetry.space_group_name_H-M   'P 1'
#
loop_
_entity.id
_entity.type
_entity.pdbx_description
1 polymer ?
#
loop_
_entity_poly.entity_id
_entity_poly.type
_entity_poly.pdbx_seq_one_letter_code
_entity_poly.pdbx_strand_id
1 'polypeptide(L)'
;MDGFQDSLGQICGSFVICTHELIIQYLVIGDLMLKAIIKREILEYLKSSKFLIGLCLTIILVGMSTFINIGDYQQRQQDYLDATQNLQEQFGVKIFRKPQVLSTLVQGRDRELGSQIEISFLRLPIQTSGYMGEFASQHHRYVSGFTSVDFAFVVRVVLSLMVIFLAYNSVSEETAQGTLRLSMANALPRGQLLFGKFIGGLFVILACLTIATLVAVLVMVLHPAIMLDSETCLRILGMWMISALYLGVFFTLSLIVSTIFNRPSIGLLVLLQVWIVVNVIYPNVSVILSQQLIRLPGQEELEDRKRALFEPFQRQFSETQEAFTKMVKSSDIDMELSKKNVDVNAQRTELYHRIDSEYSRQLTRQMHFARNIGLLSPSVLYDSIVQRIAGTDIREFDKFMEGVERHWYKDTERAKLMYTDYKAYQEYKMPEFTYSTQSAVESLVYTLPESIVLFLLSVFFFVGAHTVFMRKNIG
;
A
#
# COMPACT_ATOMS: atom_id res chain seq x y z
N MET A 1 46.70 31.11 -57.22
CA MET A 1 46.40 30.17 -56.07
C MET A 1 45.11 30.58 -55.36
N ASP A 2 44.65 31.82 -55.46
CA ASP A 2 43.51 32.33 -54.71
C ASP A 2 42.11 31.82 -55.14
N GLY A 3 41.97 31.50 -56.44
CA GLY A 3 40.68 31.00 -56.99
C GLY A 3 40.33 29.54 -56.62
N PHE A 4 41.32 28.77 -56.13
CA PHE A 4 41.11 27.37 -55.70
C PHE A 4 40.69 27.23 -54.26
N GLN A 5 41.06 28.20 -53.41
CA GLN A 5 40.62 28.25 -52.02
C GLN A 5 39.16 28.72 -51.88
N ASP A 6 38.72 29.66 -52.67
CA ASP A 6 37.33 30.14 -52.71
C ASP A 6 36.33 29.06 -53.19
N SER A 7 36.71 28.25 -54.16
CA SER A 7 35.87 27.15 -54.64
C SER A 7 35.77 25.99 -53.65
N LEU A 8 36.84 25.71 -52.90
CA LEU A 8 36.81 24.71 -51.82
C LEU A 8 35.98 25.16 -50.61
N GLY A 9 36.01 26.47 -50.28
CA GLY A 9 35.16 27.05 -49.22
C GLY A 9 33.66 27.00 -49.56
N GLN A 10 33.31 27.29 -50.84
CA GLN A 10 31.92 27.20 -51.30
C GLN A 10 31.40 25.76 -51.37
N ILE A 11 32.24 24.78 -51.77
CA ILE A 11 31.86 23.36 -51.81
C ILE A 11 31.71 22.81 -50.36
N CYS A 12 32.60 23.18 -49.46
CA CYS A 12 32.51 22.76 -48.04
C CYS A 12 31.30 23.39 -47.35
N GLY A 13 31.00 24.67 -47.59
CA GLY A 13 29.81 25.36 -47.07
C GLY A 13 28.51 24.73 -47.57
N SER A 14 28.43 24.44 -48.88
CA SER A 14 27.25 23.77 -49.46
C SER A 14 27.09 22.34 -48.94
N PHE A 15 28.17 21.62 -48.67
CA PHE A 15 28.09 20.25 -48.11
C PHE A 15 27.61 20.26 -46.65
N VAL A 16 28.06 21.22 -45.82
CA VAL A 16 27.64 21.39 -44.42
C VAL A 16 26.17 21.81 -44.35
N ILE A 17 25.73 22.72 -45.21
CA ILE A 17 24.32 23.14 -45.27
C ILE A 17 23.44 21.98 -45.71
N CYS A 18 23.82 21.23 -46.75
CA CYS A 18 23.08 20.09 -47.27
C CYS A 18 22.99 18.95 -46.21
N THR A 19 24.07 18.68 -45.45
CA THR A 19 24.05 17.69 -44.36
C THR A 19 23.19 18.15 -43.19
N HIS A 20 23.18 19.44 -42.86
CA HIS A 20 22.34 20.01 -41.82
C HIS A 20 20.86 19.98 -42.21
N GLU A 21 20.50 20.34 -43.42
CA GLU A 21 19.12 20.23 -43.93
C GLU A 21 18.65 18.77 -44.00
N LEU A 22 19.49 17.83 -44.42
CA LEU A 22 19.19 16.40 -44.42
C LEU A 22 18.97 15.85 -43.01
N ILE A 23 19.77 16.27 -42.03
CA ILE A 23 19.62 15.87 -40.62
C ILE A 23 18.30 16.43 -40.04
N ILE A 24 17.99 17.70 -40.30
CA ILE A 24 16.74 18.32 -39.86
C ILE A 24 15.55 17.62 -40.52
N GLN A 25 15.60 17.36 -41.83
CA GLN A 25 14.55 16.67 -42.55
C GLN A 25 14.36 15.23 -42.02
N TYR A 26 15.44 14.52 -41.72
CA TYR A 26 15.40 13.19 -41.15
C TYR A 26 14.79 13.19 -39.72
N LEU A 27 15.10 14.20 -38.90
CA LEU A 27 14.52 14.39 -37.57
C LEU A 27 13.03 14.73 -37.64
N VAL A 28 12.64 15.62 -38.54
CA VAL A 28 11.23 16.03 -38.74
C VAL A 28 10.38 14.87 -39.27
N ILE A 29 10.90 14.13 -40.26
CA ILE A 29 10.22 12.94 -40.79
C ILE A 29 10.12 11.86 -39.71
N GLY A 30 11.17 11.65 -38.92
CA GLY A 30 11.16 10.71 -37.79
C GLY A 30 10.11 11.06 -36.75
N ASP A 31 9.95 12.33 -36.38
CA ASP A 31 8.92 12.80 -35.43
C ASP A 31 7.51 12.65 -35.99
N LEU A 32 7.28 12.98 -37.28
CA LEU A 32 5.98 12.77 -37.91
C LEU A 32 5.60 11.29 -37.98
N MET A 33 6.54 10.42 -38.29
CA MET A 33 6.33 8.97 -38.33
C MET A 33 6.03 8.40 -36.93
N LEU A 34 6.77 8.84 -35.92
CA LEU A 34 6.52 8.42 -34.53
C LEU A 34 5.11 8.82 -34.09
N LYS A 35 4.68 10.05 -34.35
CA LYS A 35 3.31 10.52 -34.05
C LYS A 35 2.24 9.69 -34.77
N ALA A 36 2.49 9.33 -36.05
CA ALA A 36 1.58 8.48 -36.80
C ALA A 36 1.45 7.07 -36.20
N ILE A 37 2.58 6.47 -35.77
CA ILE A 37 2.60 5.17 -35.11
C ILE A 37 1.81 5.26 -33.78
N ILE A 38 2.11 6.24 -32.93
CA ILE A 38 1.42 6.43 -31.64
C ILE A 38 -0.09 6.58 -31.86
N LYS A 39 -0.50 7.43 -32.82
CA LYS A 39 -1.93 7.63 -33.14
C LYS A 39 -2.60 6.33 -33.61
N ARG A 40 -1.92 5.56 -34.45
CA ARG A 40 -2.43 4.27 -34.94
C ARG A 40 -2.63 3.29 -33.73
N GLU A 41 -1.62 3.14 -32.89
CA GLU A 41 -1.68 2.25 -31.73
C GLU A 41 -2.81 2.65 -30.76
N ILE A 42 -2.94 3.94 -30.44
CA ILE A 42 -4.03 4.45 -29.60
C ILE A 42 -5.39 4.08 -30.20
N LEU A 43 -5.60 4.31 -31.49
CA LEU A 43 -6.87 4.00 -32.16
C LEU A 43 -7.15 2.48 -32.20
N GLU A 44 -6.13 1.66 -32.36
CA GLU A 44 -6.24 0.20 -32.38
C GLU A 44 -6.66 -0.33 -30.99
N TYR A 45 -6.03 0.14 -29.91
CA TYR A 45 -6.41 -0.22 -28.54
C TYR A 45 -7.81 0.27 -28.19
N LEU A 46 -8.17 1.52 -28.50
CA LEU A 46 -9.49 2.09 -28.20
C LEU A 46 -10.63 1.38 -28.92
N LYS A 47 -10.40 0.86 -30.15
CA LYS A 47 -11.38 0.08 -30.91
C LYS A 47 -11.50 -1.37 -30.44
N SER A 48 -10.58 -1.83 -29.61
CA SER A 48 -10.59 -3.19 -29.11
C SER A 48 -11.74 -3.40 -28.11
N SER A 49 -12.54 -4.44 -28.33
CA SER A 49 -13.58 -4.86 -27.37
C SER A 49 -13.00 -5.19 -25.99
N LYS A 50 -11.75 -5.68 -25.93
CA LYS A 50 -11.04 -5.98 -24.68
C LYS A 50 -10.85 -4.72 -23.82
N PHE A 51 -10.51 -3.60 -24.47
CA PHE A 51 -10.37 -2.31 -23.80
C PHE A 51 -11.69 -1.83 -23.21
N LEU A 52 -12.78 -1.87 -24.00
CA LEU A 52 -14.10 -1.42 -23.54
C LEU A 52 -14.60 -2.26 -22.35
N ILE A 53 -14.49 -3.59 -22.45
CA ILE A 53 -14.90 -4.50 -21.35
C ILE A 53 -14.05 -4.23 -20.10
N GLY A 54 -12.73 -4.12 -20.23
CA GLY A 54 -11.83 -3.84 -19.13
C GLY A 54 -12.10 -2.48 -18.48
N LEU A 55 -12.35 -1.45 -19.26
CA LEU A 55 -12.70 -0.11 -18.78
C LEU A 55 -14.03 -0.12 -18.01
N CYS A 56 -15.09 -0.72 -18.57
CA CYS A 56 -16.39 -0.83 -17.90
C CYS A 56 -16.28 -1.59 -16.59
N LEU A 57 -15.57 -2.73 -16.58
CA LEU A 57 -15.33 -3.52 -15.38
C LEU A 57 -14.57 -2.71 -14.32
N THR A 58 -13.54 -1.98 -14.71
CA THR A 58 -12.75 -1.15 -13.79
C THR A 58 -13.60 -0.03 -13.18
N ILE A 59 -14.40 0.67 -13.98
CA ILE A 59 -15.28 1.75 -13.49
C ILE A 59 -16.29 1.20 -12.49
N ILE A 60 -16.94 0.09 -12.79
CA ILE A 60 -17.92 -0.54 -11.90
C ILE A 60 -17.26 -0.97 -10.59
N LEU A 61 -16.14 -1.67 -10.66
CA LEU A 61 -15.45 -2.17 -9.47
C LEU A 61 -14.92 -1.03 -8.59
N VAL A 62 -14.28 -0.02 -9.18
CA VAL A 62 -13.75 1.12 -8.42
C VAL A 62 -14.88 1.94 -7.80
N GLY A 63 -15.93 2.25 -8.57
CA GLY A 63 -17.08 3.02 -8.06
C GLY A 63 -17.78 2.28 -6.92
N MET A 64 -18.05 0.99 -7.11
CA MET A 64 -18.76 0.17 -6.12
C MET A 64 -17.93 -0.06 -4.86
N SER A 65 -16.64 -0.36 -5.01
CA SER A 65 -15.74 -0.57 -3.87
C SER A 65 -15.56 0.72 -3.06
N THR A 66 -15.36 1.87 -3.72
CA THR A 66 -15.24 3.15 -3.03
C THR A 66 -16.53 3.49 -2.27
N PHE A 67 -17.70 3.26 -2.87
CA PHE A 67 -18.98 3.49 -2.22
C PHE A 67 -19.16 2.63 -0.95
N ILE A 68 -18.84 1.34 -1.01
CA ILE A 68 -18.91 0.43 0.14
C ILE A 68 -17.92 0.87 1.24
N ASN A 69 -16.70 1.21 0.86
CA ASN A 69 -15.66 1.61 1.81
C ASN A 69 -15.95 2.95 2.49
N ILE A 70 -16.71 3.84 1.84
CA ILE A 70 -17.20 5.09 2.47
C ILE A 70 -18.15 4.77 3.62
N GLY A 71 -19.07 3.80 3.45
CA GLY A 71 -19.94 3.36 4.53
C GLY A 71 -19.18 2.85 5.77
N ASP A 72 -18.16 2.02 5.55
CA ASP A 72 -17.27 1.54 6.61
C ASP A 72 -16.47 2.68 7.28
N TYR A 73 -15.97 3.64 6.48
CA TYR A 73 -15.30 4.84 7.00
C TYR A 73 -16.22 5.67 7.88
N GLN A 74 -17.48 5.89 7.46
CA GLN A 74 -18.44 6.66 8.25
C GLN A 74 -18.74 6.02 9.59
N GLN A 75 -18.95 4.71 9.62
CA GLN A 75 -19.19 4.00 10.87
C GLN A 75 -18.01 4.18 11.82
N ARG A 76 -16.78 3.96 11.35
CA ARG A 76 -15.57 4.16 12.15
C ARG A 76 -15.38 5.62 12.61
N GLN A 77 -15.78 6.58 11.79
CA GLN A 77 -15.73 8.00 12.15
C GLN A 77 -16.76 8.35 13.24
N GLN A 78 -17.97 7.77 13.18
CA GLN A 78 -18.97 7.95 14.22
C GLN A 78 -18.51 7.31 15.53
N ASP A 79 -18.02 6.07 15.50
CA ASP A 79 -17.48 5.38 16.68
C ASP A 79 -16.35 6.19 17.33
N TYR A 80 -15.48 6.82 16.53
CA TYR A 80 -14.43 7.72 17.00
C TYR A 80 -14.99 8.97 17.68
N LEU A 81 -16.00 9.64 17.09
CA LEU A 81 -16.60 10.86 17.64
C LEU A 81 -17.37 10.58 18.92
N ASP A 82 -18.19 9.51 18.94
CA ASP A 82 -18.96 9.10 20.10
C ASP A 82 -18.06 8.78 21.29
N ALA A 83 -16.95 8.10 21.01
CA ALA A 83 -15.98 7.78 22.04
C ALA A 83 -15.25 9.00 22.59
N THR A 84 -14.92 9.96 21.73
CA THR A 84 -14.24 11.20 22.14
C THR A 84 -15.15 12.08 22.99
N GLN A 85 -16.46 12.07 22.74
CA GLN A 85 -17.44 12.82 23.53
C GLN A 85 -17.75 12.17 24.89
N ASN A 86 -17.74 10.83 24.98
CA ASN A 86 -18.09 10.09 26.18
C ASN A 86 -16.91 9.80 27.13
N LEU A 87 -15.73 10.35 26.84
CA LEU A 87 -14.50 10.13 27.63
C LEU A 87 -14.56 10.66 29.08
N GLN A 88 -15.58 11.45 29.44
CA GLN A 88 -15.65 12.09 30.78
C GLN A 88 -16.26 11.22 31.88
N GLU A 89 -16.84 10.05 31.59
CA GLU A 89 -17.68 9.34 32.59
C GLU A 89 -17.24 7.92 32.99
N GLN A 90 -16.14 7.33 32.46
CA GLN A 90 -15.82 5.93 32.75
C GLN A 90 -14.42 5.72 33.33
N PHE A 91 -14.31 4.78 34.28
CA PHE A 91 -13.06 4.20 34.77
C PHE A 91 -12.34 3.44 33.64
N GLY A 92 -11.51 4.13 32.87
CA GLY A 92 -10.75 3.61 31.73
C GLY A 92 -10.83 4.57 30.56
N VAL A 93 -9.67 4.93 30.00
CA VAL A 93 -9.58 5.80 28.84
C VAL A 93 -9.60 4.94 27.59
N LYS A 94 -10.66 5.06 26.79
CA LYS A 94 -10.70 4.45 25.47
C LYS A 94 -10.00 5.40 24.49
N ILE A 95 -8.93 4.94 23.88
CA ILE A 95 -8.20 5.68 22.84
C ILE A 95 -8.61 5.14 21.49
N PHE A 96 -9.05 6.04 20.64
CA PHE A 96 -9.46 5.71 19.28
C PHE A 96 -8.45 6.31 18.29
N ARG A 97 -8.13 5.53 17.27
CA ARG A 97 -7.39 6.02 16.12
C ARG A 97 -8.35 6.73 15.18
N LYS A 98 -8.03 7.98 14.82
CA LYS A 98 -8.79 8.72 13.83
C LYS A 98 -8.73 7.99 12.48
N PRO A 99 -9.87 7.62 11.87
CA PRO A 99 -9.88 6.96 10.57
C PRO A 99 -9.26 7.84 9.49
N GLN A 100 -8.43 7.23 8.65
CA GLN A 100 -7.82 7.93 7.52
C GLN A 100 -8.83 8.03 6.38
N VAL A 101 -8.97 9.23 5.77
CA VAL A 101 -9.89 9.46 4.65
C VAL A 101 -9.57 8.53 3.48
N LEU A 102 -8.29 8.31 3.18
CA LEU A 102 -7.85 7.46 2.08
C LEU A 102 -8.04 5.96 2.32
N SER A 103 -8.47 5.53 3.53
CA SER A 103 -8.93 4.15 3.74
C SER A 103 -10.18 3.80 2.92
N THR A 104 -10.91 4.80 2.41
CA THR A 104 -12.00 4.62 1.45
C THR A 104 -11.52 4.13 0.08
N LEU A 105 -10.28 4.48 -0.32
CA LEU A 105 -9.65 4.03 -1.56
C LEU A 105 -8.74 2.82 -1.33
N VAL A 106 -7.97 2.83 -0.25
CA VAL A 106 -7.00 1.79 0.08
C VAL A 106 -7.16 1.42 1.54
N GLN A 107 -7.89 0.35 1.79
CA GLN A 107 -8.15 -0.12 3.16
C GLN A 107 -6.87 -0.60 3.86
N GLY A 108 -5.94 -1.17 3.11
CA GLY A 108 -4.70 -1.69 3.66
C GLY A 108 -4.95 -2.65 4.81
N ARG A 109 -4.26 -2.45 5.93
CA ARG A 109 -4.42 -3.23 7.17
C ARG A 109 -5.27 -2.53 8.23
N ASP A 110 -5.80 -1.37 7.93
CA ASP A 110 -6.59 -0.56 8.88
C ASP A 110 -7.76 -1.35 9.49
N ARG A 111 -8.38 -2.21 8.68
CA ARG A 111 -9.48 -3.08 9.09
C ARG A 111 -9.05 -4.25 9.98
N GLU A 112 -7.84 -4.77 9.75
CA GLU A 112 -7.30 -5.91 10.50
C GLU A 112 -6.72 -5.49 11.85
N LEU A 113 -6.15 -4.29 11.94
CA LEU A 113 -5.44 -3.79 13.12
C LEU A 113 -6.37 -3.13 14.15
N GLY A 114 -7.61 -2.85 13.77
CA GLY A 114 -8.59 -2.20 14.64
C GLY A 114 -8.38 -0.69 14.83
N SER A 115 -9.41 -0.02 15.30
CA SER A 115 -9.43 1.43 15.49
C SER A 115 -9.55 1.87 16.96
N GLN A 116 -9.69 0.90 17.90
CA GLN A 116 -9.98 1.18 19.28
C GLN A 116 -9.03 0.42 20.22
N ILE A 117 -8.50 1.12 21.21
CA ILE A 117 -7.73 0.53 22.31
C ILE A 117 -8.30 1.05 23.64
N GLU A 118 -8.62 0.13 24.52
CA GLU A 118 -9.04 0.46 25.88
C GLU A 118 -7.81 0.47 26.80
N ILE A 119 -7.51 1.65 27.36
CA ILE A 119 -6.47 1.82 28.36
C ILE A 119 -7.13 1.89 29.72
N SER A 120 -6.70 1.04 30.63
CA SER A 120 -7.02 1.12 32.05
C SER A 120 -5.69 1.17 32.79
N PHE A 121 -5.61 1.98 33.88
CA PHE A 121 -4.42 1.96 34.74
C PHE A 121 -4.16 0.58 35.37
N LEU A 122 -5.18 -0.30 35.36
CA LEU A 122 -5.09 -1.69 35.80
C LEU A 122 -4.73 -2.68 34.69
N ARG A 123 -4.74 -2.26 33.43
CA ARG A 123 -4.42 -3.09 32.27
C ARG A 123 -3.59 -2.29 31.29
N LEU A 124 -2.44 -2.82 30.93
CA LEU A 124 -1.67 -2.31 29.80
C LEU A 124 -2.46 -2.38 28.51
N PRO A 125 -2.24 -1.43 27.58
CA PRO A 125 -2.68 -1.60 26.20
C PRO A 125 -1.94 -2.80 25.61
N ILE A 126 -2.62 -3.95 25.62
CA ILE A 126 -2.04 -5.21 25.16
C ILE A 126 -2.17 -5.24 23.63
N GLN A 127 -1.04 -5.26 22.96
CA GLN A 127 -0.93 -5.59 21.53
C GLN A 127 -1.11 -7.10 21.31
N THR A 128 -2.10 -7.71 21.93
CA THR A 128 -2.44 -9.09 21.62
C THR A 128 -3.40 -9.09 20.45
N SER A 129 -2.97 -9.69 19.33
CA SER A 129 -3.85 -9.92 18.17
C SER A 129 -5.16 -10.67 18.55
N GLY A 130 -5.23 -11.27 19.72
CA GLY A 130 -6.44 -11.85 20.30
C GLY A 130 -7.42 -10.83 20.88
N TYR A 131 -6.94 -9.77 21.52
CA TYR A 131 -7.82 -8.76 22.10
C TYR A 131 -8.36 -7.78 21.07
N MET A 132 -7.51 -7.38 20.10
CA MET A 132 -7.97 -6.62 18.94
C MET A 132 -8.84 -7.48 18.01
N GLY A 133 -8.52 -8.76 17.85
CA GLY A 133 -9.31 -9.72 17.08
C GLY A 133 -10.70 -9.98 17.69
N GLU A 134 -10.86 -9.91 19.00
CA GLU A 134 -12.15 -10.21 19.65
C GLU A 134 -13.14 -9.04 19.53
N PHE A 135 -12.68 -7.77 19.64
CA PHE A 135 -13.53 -6.61 19.42
C PHE A 135 -13.76 -6.29 17.95
N ALA A 136 -12.77 -6.48 17.09
CA ALA A 136 -12.96 -6.36 15.64
C ALA A 136 -13.69 -7.59 15.04
N SER A 137 -13.61 -8.76 15.65
CA SER A 137 -14.07 -10.02 15.06
C SER A 137 -15.52 -10.39 15.36
N GLN A 138 -16.17 -9.82 16.38
CA GLN A 138 -17.55 -10.22 16.66
C GLN A 138 -18.55 -9.79 15.59
N HIS A 139 -18.29 -8.70 14.86
CA HIS A 139 -19.19 -8.24 13.79
C HIS A 139 -18.80 -8.69 12.37
N HIS A 140 -17.55 -9.14 12.13
CA HIS A 140 -17.06 -9.34 10.76
C HIS A 140 -16.36 -10.69 10.49
N ARG A 141 -16.42 -11.65 11.40
CA ARG A 141 -15.74 -12.98 11.25
C ARG A 141 -16.12 -13.74 9.97
N TYR A 142 -17.31 -13.50 9.41
CA TYR A 142 -17.77 -14.18 8.20
C TYR A 142 -17.39 -13.45 6.90
N VAL A 143 -16.98 -12.18 6.96
CA VAL A 143 -16.67 -11.36 5.78
C VAL A 143 -15.16 -11.11 5.63
N SER A 144 -14.37 -11.24 6.69
CA SER A 144 -12.92 -10.98 6.69
C SER A 144 -12.08 -12.02 5.93
N GLY A 145 -12.67 -13.13 5.48
CA GLY A 145 -12.02 -14.11 4.61
C GLY A 145 -11.91 -13.67 3.15
N PHE A 146 -12.64 -12.64 2.74
CA PHE A 146 -12.54 -12.07 1.40
C PHE A 146 -11.56 -10.89 1.44
N THR A 147 -10.52 -10.95 0.61
CA THR A 147 -9.66 -9.79 0.35
C THR A 147 -10.54 -8.60 0.00
N SER A 148 -10.42 -7.51 0.75
CA SER A 148 -11.21 -6.31 0.48
C SER A 148 -10.94 -5.83 -0.94
N VAL A 149 -11.99 -5.74 -1.75
CA VAL A 149 -11.87 -5.16 -3.08
C VAL A 149 -11.81 -3.65 -2.89
N ASP A 150 -10.65 -3.08 -3.10
CA ASP A 150 -10.40 -1.64 -3.02
C ASP A 150 -9.70 -1.14 -4.30
N PHE A 151 -9.44 0.15 -4.40
CA PHE A 151 -8.75 0.73 -5.55
C PHE A 151 -7.40 0.05 -5.81
N ALA A 152 -6.61 -0.21 -4.76
CA ALA A 152 -5.31 -0.87 -4.90
C ALA A 152 -5.46 -2.30 -5.48
N PHE A 153 -6.43 -3.05 -5.01
CA PHE A 153 -6.76 -4.37 -5.56
C PHE A 153 -7.16 -4.30 -7.04
N VAL A 154 -8.04 -3.35 -7.41
CA VAL A 154 -8.48 -3.20 -8.81
C VAL A 154 -7.30 -2.88 -9.72
N VAL A 155 -6.40 -1.98 -9.32
CA VAL A 155 -5.19 -1.68 -10.10
C VAL A 155 -4.28 -2.90 -10.18
N ARG A 156 -4.02 -3.54 -9.04
CA ARG A 156 -3.10 -4.69 -8.94
C ARG A 156 -3.56 -5.89 -9.75
N VAL A 157 -4.85 -6.22 -9.70
CA VAL A 157 -5.40 -7.44 -10.30
C VAL A 157 -6.06 -7.14 -11.66
N VAL A 158 -7.04 -6.24 -11.67
CA VAL A 158 -7.88 -6.04 -12.85
C VAL A 158 -7.15 -5.25 -13.94
N LEU A 159 -6.57 -4.10 -13.58
CA LEU A 159 -5.86 -3.27 -14.56
C LEU A 159 -4.57 -3.93 -15.04
N SER A 160 -3.80 -4.60 -14.18
CA SER A 160 -2.58 -5.30 -14.62
C SER A 160 -2.90 -6.45 -15.58
N LEU A 161 -3.99 -7.18 -15.32
CA LEU A 161 -4.45 -8.24 -16.22
C LEU A 161 -4.96 -7.66 -17.56
N MET A 162 -5.69 -6.55 -17.50
CA MET A 162 -6.12 -5.81 -18.69
C MET A 162 -4.91 -5.35 -19.54
N VAL A 163 -3.85 -4.84 -18.90
CA VAL A 163 -2.61 -4.47 -19.57
C VAL A 163 -2.02 -5.66 -20.35
N ILE A 164 -1.97 -6.82 -19.71
CA ILE A 164 -1.50 -8.06 -20.36
C ILE A 164 -2.36 -8.38 -21.58
N PHE A 165 -3.69 -8.35 -21.44
CA PHE A 165 -4.61 -8.66 -22.55
C PHE A 165 -4.56 -7.64 -23.70
N LEU A 166 -4.13 -6.40 -23.43
CA LEU A 166 -3.93 -5.40 -24.47
C LEU A 166 -2.58 -5.56 -25.17
N ALA A 167 -1.51 -5.86 -24.42
CA ALA A 167 -0.14 -5.78 -24.92
C ALA A 167 0.47 -7.11 -25.39
N TYR A 168 -0.11 -8.31 -25.07
CA TYR A 168 0.49 -9.61 -25.35
C TYR A 168 0.75 -9.88 -26.84
N ASN A 169 -0.07 -9.30 -27.72
CA ASN A 169 -0.01 -9.49 -29.16
C ASN A 169 0.64 -8.32 -29.92
N SER A 170 1.07 -7.28 -29.22
CA SER A 170 1.54 -6.00 -29.81
C SER A 170 2.61 -6.15 -30.90
N VAL A 171 3.53 -7.11 -30.76
CA VAL A 171 4.59 -7.41 -31.75
C VAL A 171 4.38 -8.78 -32.40
N SER A 172 3.95 -9.78 -31.62
CA SER A 172 3.82 -11.16 -32.10
C SER A 172 2.75 -11.33 -33.17
N GLU A 173 1.65 -10.56 -33.12
CA GLU A 173 0.60 -10.61 -34.14
C GLU A 173 1.08 -10.05 -35.49
N GLU A 174 1.76 -8.90 -35.49
CA GLU A 174 2.36 -8.37 -36.71
C GLU A 174 3.43 -9.28 -37.32
N THR A 175 4.17 -10.00 -36.44
CA THR A 175 5.13 -11.02 -36.87
C THR A 175 4.41 -12.21 -37.53
N ALA A 176 3.33 -12.70 -36.91
CA ALA A 176 2.56 -13.85 -37.40
C ALA A 176 1.82 -13.56 -38.72
N GLN A 177 1.33 -12.33 -38.89
CA GLN A 177 0.63 -11.86 -40.10
C GLN A 177 1.58 -11.39 -41.19
N GLY A 178 2.90 -11.29 -40.94
CA GLY A 178 3.88 -10.79 -41.91
C GLY A 178 3.83 -9.26 -42.11
N THR A 179 2.94 -8.55 -41.45
CA THR A 179 2.79 -7.07 -41.58
C THR A 179 3.98 -6.32 -41.00
N LEU A 180 4.74 -6.94 -40.08
CA LEU A 180 5.98 -6.38 -39.54
C LEU A 180 7.03 -6.16 -40.65
N ARG A 181 7.14 -7.08 -41.63
CA ARG A 181 8.04 -6.95 -42.79
C ARG A 181 7.65 -5.76 -43.64
N LEU A 182 6.36 -5.58 -43.89
CA LEU A 182 5.85 -4.46 -44.68
C LEU A 182 6.12 -3.11 -44.00
N SER A 183 5.93 -3.04 -42.67
CA SER A 183 6.24 -1.85 -41.88
C SER A 183 7.73 -1.51 -41.91
N MET A 184 8.61 -2.50 -41.91
CA MET A 184 10.06 -2.31 -42.00
C MET A 184 10.57 -1.96 -43.39
N ALA A 185 9.83 -2.32 -44.47
CA ALA A 185 10.17 -1.94 -45.84
C ALA A 185 10.08 -0.42 -46.08
N ASN A 186 9.32 0.29 -45.27
CA ASN A 186 9.16 1.74 -45.31
C ASN A 186 10.24 2.53 -44.56
N ALA A 187 11.47 2.01 -44.46
CA ALA A 187 12.63 2.66 -43.82
C ALA A 187 12.41 3.13 -42.38
N LEU A 188 11.45 2.52 -41.65
CA LEU A 188 11.20 2.82 -40.23
C LEU A 188 12.31 2.26 -39.35
N PRO A 189 12.97 3.08 -38.53
CA PRO A 189 13.92 2.59 -37.54
C PRO A 189 13.20 1.66 -36.54
N ARG A 190 13.74 0.44 -36.36
CA ARG A 190 13.16 -0.57 -35.48
C ARG A 190 12.88 -0.05 -34.04
N GLY A 191 13.81 0.78 -33.53
CA GLY A 191 13.65 1.38 -32.19
C GLY A 191 12.46 2.33 -32.12
N GLN A 192 12.20 3.15 -33.17
CA GLN A 192 11.05 4.06 -33.17
C GLN A 192 9.70 3.33 -33.21
N LEU A 193 9.63 2.21 -33.91
CA LEU A 193 8.41 1.38 -33.94
C LEU A 193 8.09 0.84 -32.54
N LEU A 194 9.06 0.23 -31.88
CA LEU A 194 8.85 -0.30 -30.53
C LEU A 194 8.53 0.80 -29.51
N PHE A 195 9.22 1.94 -29.61
CA PHE A 195 8.98 3.08 -28.73
C PHE A 195 7.61 3.72 -28.97
N GLY A 196 7.17 3.80 -30.23
CA GLY A 196 5.82 4.28 -30.58
C GLY A 196 4.72 3.37 -30.02
N LYS A 197 4.91 2.04 -30.09
CA LYS A 197 4.01 1.06 -29.48
C LYS A 197 3.99 1.19 -27.95
N PHE A 198 5.14 1.39 -27.33
CA PHE A 198 5.26 1.61 -25.91
C PHE A 198 4.48 2.85 -25.46
N ILE A 199 4.72 4.00 -26.09
CA ILE A 199 4.04 5.25 -25.70
C ILE A 199 2.54 5.17 -25.99
N GLY A 200 2.15 4.67 -27.17
CA GLY A 200 0.74 4.57 -27.56
C GLY A 200 -0.07 3.68 -26.61
N GLY A 201 0.48 2.51 -26.28
CA GLY A 201 -0.18 1.58 -25.35
C GLY A 201 -0.19 2.10 -23.90
N LEU A 202 0.92 2.66 -23.43
CA LEU A 202 1.01 3.27 -22.11
C LEU A 202 -0.01 4.41 -21.95
N PHE A 203 -0.16 5.27 -22.97
CA PHE A 203 -1.14 6.36 -22.95
C PHE A 203 -2.58 5.85 -22.75
N VAL A 204 -2.98 4.78 -23.43
CA VAL A 204 -4.32 4.19 -23.29
C VAL A 204 -4.55 3.63 -21.89
N ILE A 205 -3.53 2.97 -21.33
CA ILE A 205 -3.58 2.41 -19.98
C ILE A 205 -3.68 3.54 -18.95
N LEU A 206 -2.88 4.60 -19.10
CA LEU A 206 -2.92 5.76 -18.21
C LEU A 206 -4.26 6.50 -18.32
N ALA A 207 -4.86 6.58 -19.49
CA ALA A 207 -6.20 7.13 -19.66
C ALA A 207 -7.25 6.31 -18.87
N CYS A 208 -7.18 4.97 -18.93
CA CYS A 208 -8.04 4.09 -18.17
C CYS A 208 -7.84 4.27 -16.65
N LEU A 209 -6.60 4.31 -16.18
CA LEU A 209 -6.26 4.57 -14.79
C LEU A 209 -6.79 5.95 -14.32
N THR A 210 -6.64 6.97 -15.16
CA THR A 210 -7.13 8.33 -14.85
C THR A 210 -8.65 8.34 -14.71
N ILE A 211 -9.37 7.70 -15.63
CA ILE A 211 -10.84 7.58 -15.55
C ILE A 211 -11.25 6.85 -14.26
N ALA A 212 -10.58 5.74 -13.93
CA ALA A 212 -10.85 5.00 -12.70
C ALA A 212 -10.61 5.86 -11.44
N THR A 213 -9.50 6.61 -11.40
CA THR A 213 -9.19 7.51 -10.28
C THR A 213 -10.20 8.66 -10.19
N LEU A 214 -10.61 9.24 -11.31
CA LEU A 214 -11.63 10.29 -11.32
C LEU A 214 -12.99 9.79 -10.85
N VAL A 215 -13.38 8.56 -11.21
CA VAL A 215 -14.61 7.93 -10.69
C VAL A 215 -14.52 7.76 -9.17
N ALA A 216 -13.41 7.26 -8.65
CA ALA A 216 -13.21 7.13 -7.21
C ALA A 216 -13.32 8.47 -6.48
N VAL A 217 -12.61 9.50 -6.98
CA VAL A 217 -12.66 10.86 -6.43
C VAL A 217 -14.07 11.45 -6.52
N LEU A 218 -14.77 11.25 -7.63
CA LEU A 218 -16.14 11.70 -7.80
C LEU A 218 -17.08 11.10 -6.73
N VAL A 219 -16.99 9.79 -6.49
CA VAL A 219 -17.77 9.11 -5.44
C VAL A 219 -17.45 9.67 -4.06
N MET A 220 -16.16 9.96 -3.77
CA MET A 220 -15.75 10.59 -2.52
C MET A 220 -16.31 12.01 -2.35
N VAL A 221 -16.23 12.87 -3.38
CA VAL A 221 -16.70 14.27 -3.34
C VAL A 221 -18.21 14.35 -3.18
N LEU A 222 -18.95 13.41 -3.78
CA LEU A 222 -20.41 13.37 -3.65
C LEU A 222 -20.89 13.02 -2.23
N HIS A 223 -19.98 12.55 -1.37
CA HIS A 223 -20.33 12.11 -0.04
C HIS A 223 -20.01 13.18 1.02
N PRO A 224 -21.01 13.69 1.79
CA PRO A 224 -20.85 14.85 2.69
C PRO A 224 -19.88 14.61 3.87
N ALA A 225 -19.60 13.35 4.21
CA ALA A 225 -18.68 13.00 5.31
C ALA A 225 -17.20 13.10 4.92
N ILE A 226 -16.88 13.31 3.64
CA ILE A 226 -15.50 13.32 3.15
C ILE A 226 -15.12 14.75 2.76
N MET A 227 -14.09 15.28 3.44
CA MET A 227 -13.47 16.54 3.05
C MET A 227 -12.13 16.23 2.39
N LEU A 228 -12.01 16.63 1.12
CA LEU A 228 -10.75 16.54 0.38
C LEU A 228 -9.95 17.81 0.63
N ASP A 229 -8.90 17.70 1.42
CA ASP A 229 -7.91 18.73 1.61
C ASP A 229 -6.75 18.60 0.59
N SER A 230 -5.87 19.59 0.56
CA SER A 230 -4.70 19.59 -0.34
C SER A 230 -3.75 18.41 -0.09
N GLU A 231 -3.62 17.96 1.16
CA GLU A 231 -2.82 16.78 1.51
C GLU A 231 -3.41 15.50 0.90
N THR A 232 -4.73 15.31 1.03
CA THR A 232 -5.42 14.16 0.45
C THR A 232 -5.28 14.14 -1.08
N CYS A 233 -5.42 15.31 -1.74
CA CYS A 233 -5.22 15.42 -3.18
C CYS A 233 -3.79 15.05 -3.60
N LEU A 234 -2.78 15.50 -2.86
CA LEU A 234 -1.37 15.16 -3.13
C LEU A 234 -1.11 13.65 -2.97
N ARG A 235 -1.70 13.03 -1.95
CA ARG A 235 -1.63 11.57 -1.74
C ARG A 235 -2.30 10.79 -2.88
N ILE A 236 -3.48 11.23 -3.35
CA ILE A 236 -4.18 10.60 -4.49
C ILE A 236 -3.32 10.71 -5.76
N LEU A 237 -2.70 11.86 -6.01
CA LEU A 237 -1.77 12.04 -7.13
C LEU A 237 -0.56 11.08 -7.01
N GLY A 238 0.02 10.95 -5.82
CA GLY A 238 1.09 10.00 -5.54
C GLY A 238 0.67 8.56 -5.83
N MET A 239 -0.51 8.15 -5.36
CA MET A 239 -1.07 6.82 -5.62
C MET A 239 -1.29 6.58 -7.13
N TRP A 240 -1.77 7.58 -7.86
CA TRP A 240 -1.91 7.52 -9.32
C TRP A 240 -0.55 7.32 -10.00
N MET A 241 0.48 8.08 -9.62
CA MET A 241 1.84 7.93 -10.18
C MET A 241 2.43 6.54 -9.94
N ILE A 242 2.28 6.01 -8.74
CA ILE A 242 2.76 4.65 -8.41
C ILE A 242 1.98 3.58 -9.18
N SER A 243 0.66 3.75 -9.30
CA SER A 243 -0.18 2.87 -10.11
C SER A 243 0.26 2.88 -11.59
N ALA A 244 0.59 4.05 -12.13
CA ALA A 244 1.13 4.20 -13.47
C ALA A 244 2.46 3.46 -13.66
N LEU A 245 3.38 3.57 -12.70
CA LEU A 245 4.65 2.82 -12.71
C LEU A 245 4.42 1.31 -12.66
N TYR A 246 3.55 0.84 -11.78
CA TYR A 246 3.20 -0.57 -11.65
C TYR A 246 2.62 -1.15 -12.94
N LEU A 247 1.65 -0.47 -13.55
CA LEU A 247 1.07 -0.88 -14.83
C LEU A 247 2.11 -0.84 -15.96
N GLY A 248 3.05 0.12 -15.91
CA GLY A 248 4.20 0.20 -16.80
C GLY A 248 5.09 -1.03 -16.76
N VAL A 249 5.31 -1.62 -15.56
CA VAL A 249 6.08 -2.88 -15.40
C VAL A 249 5.40 -4.02 -16.18
N PHE A 250 4.09 -4.21 -16.02
CA PHE A 250 3.37 -5.27 -16.74
C PHE A 250 3.27 -5.03 -18.23
N PHE A 251 3.19 -3.75 -18.64
CA PHE A 251 3.19 -3.41 -20.05
C PHE A 251 4.54 -3.72 -20.71
N THR A 252 5.64 -3.32 -20.11
CA THR A 252 6.99 -3.61 -20.62
C THR A 252 7.33 -5.10 -20.57
N LEU A 253 6.86 -5.82 -19.55
CA LEU A 253 6.92 -7.28 -19.47
C LEU A 253 6.13 -7.93 -20.62
N SER A 254 4.96 -7.41 -20.95
CA SER A 254 4.16 -7.92 -22.06
C SER A 254 4.84 -7.64 -23.41
N LEU A 255 5.48 -6.50 -23.57
CA LEU A 255 6.25 -6.17 -24.77
C LEU A 255 7.43 -7.12 -24.98
N ILE A 256 8.24 -7.42 -23.93
CA ILE A 256 9.37 -8.33 -24.08
C ILE A 256 8.90 -9.73 -24.46
N VAL A 257 7.85 -10.24 -23.82
CA VAL A 257 7.29 -11.56 -24.15
C VAL A 257 6.71 -11.59 -25.56
N SER A 258 6.00 -10.52 -25.99
CA SER A 258 5.48 -10.38 -27.35
C SER A 258 6.58 -10.32 -28.42
N THR A 259 7.79 -9.82 -28.06
CA THR A 259 8.93 -9.84 -28.99
C THR A 259 9.62 -11.18 -29.09
N ILE A 260 9.66 -11.96 -27.99
CA ILE A 260 10.30 -13.27 -27.94
C ILE A 260 9.47 -14.31 -28.71
N PHE A 261 8.16 -14.38 -28.44
CA PHE A 261 7.28 -15.40 -29.01
C PHE A 261 6.65 -14.93 -30.33
N ASN A 262 6.76 -15.77 -31.37
CA ASN A 262 6.14 -15.48 -32.67
C ASN A 262 4.64 -15.80 -32.72
N ARG A 263 4.15 -16.64 -31.78
CA ARG A 263 2.72 -17.00 -31.66
C ARG A 263 2.09 -16.27 -30.46
N PRO A 264 1.11 -15.39 -30.68
CA PRO A 264 0.49 -14.60 -29.59
C PRO A 264 -0.09 -15.47 -28.46
N SER A 265 -0.65 -16.64 -28.80
CA SER A 265 -1.26 -17.53 -27.82
C SER A 265 -0.27 -18.10 -26.80
N ILE A 266 0.97 -18.42 -27.24
CA ILE A 266 2.03 -18.89 -26.34
C ILE A 266 2.49 -17.75 -25.44
N GLY A 267 2.68 -16.56 -26.01
CA GLY A 267 3.04 -15.35 -25.24
C GLY A 267 2.02 -15.04 -24.14
N LEU A 268 0.72 -15.11 -24.47
CA LEU A 268 -0.33 -14.89 -23.49
C LEU A 268 -0.29 -15.92 -22.35
N LEU A 269 -0.11 -17.21 -22.66
CA LEU A 269 -0.04 -18.27 -21.65
C LEU A 269 1.13 -18.05 -20.69
N VAL A 270 2.31 -17.70 -21.21
CA VAL A 270 3.49 -17.39 -20.39
C VAL A 270 3.24 -16.18 -19.52
N LEU A 271 2.65 -15.11 -20.07
CA LEU A 271 2.32 -13.90 -19.32
C LEU A 271 1.35 -14.17 -18.18
N LEU A 272 0.30 -14.98 -18.42
CA LEU A 272 -0.66 -15.35 -17.39
C LEU A 272 -0.01 -16.18 -16.29
N GLN A 273 0.89 -17.10 -16.63
CA GLN A 273 1.64 -17.87 -15.62
C GLN A 273 2.52 -16.95 -14.76
N VAL A 274 3.29 -16.05 -15.39
CA VAL A 274 4.11 -15.09 -14.66
C VAL A 274 3.23 -14.19 -13.80
N TRP A 275 2.11 -13.72 -14.31
CA TRP A 275 1.16 -12.90 -13.55
C TRP A 275 0.60 -13.62 -12.33
N ILE A 276 0.18 -14.88 -12.45
CA ILE A 276 -0.30 -15.70 -11.32
C ILE A 276 0.81 -15.89 -10.28
N VAL A 277 2.03 -16.18 -10.72
CA VAL A 277 3.17 -16.33 -9.79
C VAL A 277 3.40 -15.04 -9.03
N VAL A 278 3.46 -13.91 -9.71
CA VAL A 278 3.79 -12.59 -9.12
C VAL A 278 2.66 -12.06 -8.24
N ASN A 279 1.40 -12.19 -8.66
CA ASN A 279 0.27 -11.55 -7.96
C ASN A 279 -0.41 -12.46 -6.94
N VAL A 280 -0.33 -13.79 -7.11
CA VAL A 280 -1.06 -14.74 -6.26
C VAL A 280 -0.11 -15.63 -5.46
N ILE A 281 0.78 -16.36 -6.13
CA ILE A 281 1.61 -17.37 -5.46
C ILE A 281 2.63 -16.71 -4.55
N TYR A 282 3.42 -15.79 -5.07
CA TYR A 282 4.55 -15.21 -4.36
C TYR A 282 4.18 -14.45 -3.08
N PRO A 283 3.15 -13.58 -3.06
CA PRO A 283 2.70 -12.91 -1.84
C PRO A 283 2.30 -13.91 -0.75
N ASN A 284 1.55 -14.96 -1.11
CA ASN A 284 1.11 -15.99 -0.15
C ASN A 284 2.29 -16.82 0.37
N VAL A 285 3.22 -17.21 -0.51
CA VAL A 285 4.43 -17.96 -0.11
C VAL A 285 5.28 -17.14 0.86
N SER A 286 5.44 -15.84 0.68
CA SER A 286 6.21 -14.99 1.59
C SER A 286 5.64 -14.99 3.01
N VAL A 287 4.31 -15.00 3.14
CA VAL A 287 3.61 -15.08 4.45
C VAL A 287 3.80 -16.46 5.08
N ILE A 288 3.55 -17.53 4.32
CA ILE A 288 3.70 -18.92 4.81
C ILE A 288 5.15 -19.17 5.26
N LEU A 289 6.13 -18.74 4.47
CA LEU A 289 7.54 -18.90 4.80
C LEU A 289 7.91 -18.15 6.08
N SER A 290 7.38 -16.94 6.27
CA SER A 290 7.61 -16.16 7.49
C SER A 290 7.03 -16.84 8.73
N GLN A 291 5.85 -17.45 8.61
CA GLN A 291 5.21 -18.19 9.70
C GLN A 291 5.97 -19.48 10.07
N GLN A 292 6.58 -20.14 9.09
CA GLN A 292 7.39 -21.33 9.35
C GLN A 292 8.76 -21.00 9.99
N LEU A 293 9.39 -19.90 9.57
CA LEU A 293 10.71 -19.51 10.06
C LEU A 293 10.66 -18.78 11.40
N ILE A 294 9.61 -17.99 11.64
CA ILE A 294 9.40 -17.25 12.88
C ILE A 294 8.08 -17.72 13.48
N ARG A 295 8.17 -18.77 14.32
CA ARG A 295 7.00 -19.33 14.98
C ARG A 295 6.52 -18.39 16.08
N LEU A 296 5.26 -18.01 16.04
CA LEU A 296 4.58 -17.31 17.13
C LEU A 296 3.91 -18.32 18.05
N PRO A 297 3.97 -18.13 19.37
CA PRO A 297 3.20 -18.93 20.31
C PRO A 297 1.69 -18.73 20.05
N GLY A 298 0.93 -19.80 20.16
CA GLY A 298 -0.53 -19.74 20.10
C GLY A 298 -1.12 -18.97 21.29
N GLN A 299 -2.38 -18.56 21.19
CA GLN A 299 -3.05 -17.86 22.30
C GLN A 299 -3.09 -18.69 23.59
N GLU A 300 -3.35 -19.98 23.48
CA GLU A 300 -3.36 -20.91 24.61
C GLU A 300 -1.98 -20.99 25.28
N GLU A 301 -0.92 -21.12 24.48
CA GLU A 301 0.46 -21.12 24.97
C GLU A 301 0.84 -19.79 25.64
N LEU A 302 0.34 -18.66 25.11
CA LEU A 302 0.57 -17.33 25.68
C LEU A 302 -0.13 -17.19 27.03
N GLU A 303 -1.38 -17.62 27.15
CA GLU A 303 -2.14 -17.60 28.39
C GLU A 303 -1.55 -18.55 29.43
N ASP A 304 -1.08 -19.71 29.01
CA ASP A 304 -0.41 -20.67 29.93
C ASP A 304 0.91 -20.09 30.45
N ARG A 305 1.69 -19.40 29.63
CA ARG A 305 2.91 -18.69 30.06
C ARG A 305 2.57 -17.57 31.05
N LYS A 306 1.49 -16.82 30.82
CA LYS A 306 1.02 -15.78 31.73
C LYS A 306 0.58 -16.39 33.06
N ARG A 307 -0.18 -17.50 33.03
CA ARG A 307 -0.60 -18.22 34.25
C ARG A 307 0.61 -18.74 35.03
N ALA A 308 1.54 -19.41 34.40
CA ALA A 308 2.74 -19.94 35.02
C ALA A 308 3.60 -18.86 35.70
N LEU A 309 3.74 -17.70 35.10
CA LEU A 309 4.46 -16.56 35.68
C LEU A 309 3.70 -15.90 36.80
N PHE A 310 2.37 -15.92 36.79
CA PHE A 310 1.55 -15.30 37.82
C PHE A 310 1.27 -16.24 39.00
N GLU A 311 1.34 -17.55 38.81
CA GLU A 311 1.05 -18.57 39.87
C GLU A 311 1.78 -18.29 41.18
N PRO A 312 3.08 -17.94 41.23
CA PRO A 312 3.77 -17.64 42.49
C PRO A 312 3.19 -16.44 43.25
N PHE A 313 2.57 -15.50 42.54
CA PHE A 313 2.00 -14.26 43.11
C PHE A 313 0.50 -14.35 43.34
N GLN A 314 -0.16 -15.43 42.90
CA GLN A 314 -1.61 -15.57 42.91
C GLN A 314 -2.19 -15.47 44.31
N ARG A 315 -1.53 -16.08 45.29
CA ARG A 315 -2.01 -16.06 46.70
C ARG A 315 -1.95 -14.63 47.25
N GLN A 316 -0.83 -13.96 47.14
CA GLN A 316 -0.67 -12.57 47.60
C GLN A 316 -1.65 -11.61 46.88
N PHE A 317 -1.89 -11.84 45.61
CA PHE A 317 -2.83 -11.06 44.83
C PHE A 317 -4.28 -11.27 45.30
N SER A 318 -4.72 -12.54 45.48
CA SER A 318 -6.08 -12.83 45.91
C SER A 318 -6.36 -12.31 47.35
N GLU A 319 -5.43 -12.48 48.27
CA GLU A 319 -5.54 -11.95 49.66
C GLU A 319 -5.67 -10.42 49.65
N THR A 320 -4.85 -9.73 48.84
CA THR A 320 -4.88 -8.26 48.75
C THR A 320 -6.18 -7.77 48.09
N GLN A 321 -6.67 -8.45 47.05
CA GLN A 321 -7.92 -8.10 46.37
C GLN A 321 -9.16 -8.34 47.25
N GLU A 322 -9.19 -9.42 48.02
CA GLU A 322 -10.28 -9.68 48.96
C GLU A 322 -10.31 -8.64 50.08
N ALA A 323 -9.16 -8.30 50.65
CA ALA A 323 -9.04 -7.27 51.67
C ALA A 323 -9.49 -5.89 51.13
N PHE A 324 -9.01 -5.52 49.93
CA PHE A 324 -9.40 -4.27 49.27
C PHE A 324 -10.91 -4.22 48.96
N THR A 325 -11.49 -5.31 48.48
CA THR A 325 -12.92 -5.41 48.22
C THR A 325 -13.77 -5.25 49.46
N LYS A 326 -13.32 -5.82 50.61
CA LYS A 326 -13.98 -5.67 51.92
C LYS A 326 -13.90 -4.21 52.39
N MET A 327 -12.73 -3.58 52.27
CA MET A 327 -12.51 -2.17 52.59
C MET A 327 -13.45 -1.24 51.78
N VAL A 328 -13.55 -1.41 50.47
CA VAL A 328 -14.44 -0.61 49.60
C VAL A 328 -15.91 -0.78 50.02
N LYS A 329 -16.35 -2.00 50.42
CA LYS A 329 -17.71 -2.26 50.87
C LYS A 329 -18.01 -1.66 52.27
N SER A 330 -17.02 -1.54 53.14
CA SER A 330 -17.18 -0.93 54.46
C SER A 330 -17.09 0.58 54.47
N SER A 331 -16.69 1.20 53.34
CA SER A 331 -16.40 2.64 53.25
C SER A 331 -15.32 3.13 54.21
N ASP A 332 -14.54 2.24 54.76
CA ASP A 332 -13.44 2.54 55.69
C ASP A 332 -12.12 2.52 54.84
N ILE A 333 -11.60 3.69 54.50
CA ILE A 333 -10.46 3.79 53.58
C ILE A 333 -9.15 3.60 54.36
N ASP A 334 -8.54 2.41 54.19
CA ASP A 334 -7.16 2.15 54.62
C ASP A 334 -6.18 2.45 53.49
N MET A 335 -5.36 3.52 53.71
CA MET A 335 -4.42 4.03 52.74
C MET A 335 -3.27 3.04 52.48
N GLU A 336 -2.83 2.28 53.47
CA GLU A 336 -1.75 1.30 53.37
C GLU A 336 -2.19 0.10 52.52
N LEU A 337 -3.42 -0.39 52.76
CA LEU A 337 -4.01 -1.45 51.96
C LEU A 337 -4.26 -1.02 50.51
N SER A 338 -4.70 0.20 50.32
CA SER A 338 -4.87 0.80 48.98
C SER A 338 -3.55 0.86 48.19
N LYS A 339 -2.47 1.34 48.82
CA LYS A 339 -1.12 1.35 48.27
C LYS A 339 -0.64 -0.06 47.89
N LYS A 340 -0.79 -1.02 48.84
CA LYS A 340 -0.42 -2.41 48.59
C LYS A 340 -1.17 -3.02 47.44
N ASN A 341 -2.48 -2.72 47.28
CA ASN A 341 -3.28 -3.18 46.15
C ASN A 341 -2.76 -2.63 44.81
N VAL A 342 -2.38 -1.35 44.75
CA VAL A 342 -1.79 -0.73 43.55
C VAL A 342 -0.46 -1.38 43.24
N ASP A 343 0.43 -1.59 44.21
CA ASP A 343 1.74 -2.19 43.97
C ASP A 343 1.62 -3.62 43.44
N VAL A 344 0.72 -4.43 44.00
CA VAL A 344 0.49 -5.83 43.58
C VAL A 344 -0.09 -5.85 42.14
N ASN A 345 -1.03 -4.95 41.82
CA ASN A 345 -1.58 -4.84 40.49
C ASN A 345 -0.52 -4.35 39.49
N ALA A 346 0.35 -3.40 39.86
CA ALA A 346 1.45 -2.94 39.02
C ALA A 346 2.45 -4.07 38.71
N GLN A 347 2.81 -4.89 39.71
CA GLN A 347 3.68 -6.05 39.52
C GLN A 347 3.07 -7.07 38.55
N ARG A 348 1.78 -7.40 38.71
CA ARG A 348 1.08 -8.29 37.77
C ARG A 348 1.10 -7.74 36.36
N THR A 349 0.81 -6.46 36.23
CA THR A 349 0.77 -5.76 34.96
C THR A 349 2.14 -5.78 34.29
N GLU A 350 3.23 -5.53 35.02
CA GLU A 350 4.58 -5.60 34.47
C GLU A 350 4.97 -7.01 34.01
N LEU A 351 4.58 -8.06 34.77
CA LEU A 351 4.83 -9.45 34.36
C LEU A 351 4.13 -9.79 33.03
N TYR A 352 2.86 -9.39 32.87
CA TYR A 352 2.12 -9.61 31.65
C TYR A 352 2.71 -8.80 30.49
N HIS A 353 3.12 -7.55 30.77
CA HIS A 353 3.77 -6.70 29.75
C HIS A 353 5.04 -7.32 29.16
N ARG A 354 5.86 -7.98 29.96
CA ARG A 354 7.07 -8.65 29.46
C ARG A 354 6.72 -9.70 28.41
N ILE A 355 5.70 -10.53 28.66
CA ILE A 355 5.27 -11.57 27.73
C ILE A 355 4.66 -10.94 26.47
N ASP A 356 3.77 -9.97 26.65
CA ASP A 356 3.09 -9.32 25.56
C ASP A 356 4.06 -8.52 24.67
N SER A 357 5.05 -7.85 25.26
CA SER A 357 6.08 -7.12 24.51
C SER A 357 7.03 -8.06 23.77
N GLU A 358 7.31 -9.25 24.30
CA GLU A 358 8.08 -10.27 23.60
C GLU A 358 7.30 -10.84 22.42
N TYR A 359 6.02 -11.16 22.62
CA TYR A 359 5.14 -11.60 21.53
C TYR A 359 5.01 -10.54 20.44
N SER A 360 4.79 -9.28 20.80
CA SER A 360 4.71 -8.17 19.86
C SER A 360 5.99 -8.01 19.06
N ARG A 361 7.16 -8.10 19.70
CA ARG A 361 8.45 -8.06 19.00
C ARG A 361 8.63 -9.22 18.01
N GLN A 362 8.22 -10.43 18.38
CA GLN A 362 8.28 -11.59 17.49
C GLN A 362 7.31 -11.44 16.30
N LEU A 363 6.09 -10.95 16.57
CA LEU A 363 5.10 -10.65 15.52
C LEU A 363 5.62 -9.60 14.55
N THR A 364 6.16 -8.50 15.05
CA THR A 364 6.76 -7.44 14.24
C THR A 364 7.92 -7.97 13.38
N ARG A 365 8.78 -8.82 13.96
CA ARG A 365 9.85 -9.49 13.20
C ARG A 365 9.31 -10.38 12.08
N GLN A 366 8.27 -11.17 12.35
CA GLN A 366 7.63 -12.03 11.36
C GLN A 366 7.04 -11.19 10.22
N MET A 367 6.35 -10.10 10.54
CA MET A 367 5.75 -9.20 9.56
C MET A 367 6.81 -8.50 8.69
N HIS A 368 7.89 -7.99 9.30
CA HIS A 368 9.00 -7.41 8.55
C HIS A 368 9.70 -8.42 7.65
N PHE A 369 9.87 -9.66 8.12
CA PHE A 369 10.48 -10.71 7.33
C PHE A 369 9.60 -11.08 6.13
N ALA A 370 8.28 -11.29 6.33
CA ALA A 370 7.32 -11.53 5.26
C ALA A 370 7.33 -10.40 4.23
N ARG A 371 7.34 -9.15 4.70
CA ARG A 371 7.41 -7.96 3.86
C ARG A 371 8.71 -7.94 3.05
N ASN A 372 9.87 -8.10 3.69
CA ASN A 372 11.16 -8.00 3.00
C ASN A 372 11.32 -9.03 1.89
N ILE A 373 10.87 -10.27 2.12
CA ILE A 373 10.79 -11.27 1.06
C ILE A 373 9.76 -10.85 0.01
N GLY A 374 8.59 -10.40 0.43
CA GLY A 374 7.51 -9.95 -0.44
C GLY A 374 7.93 -8.84 -1.41
N LEU A 375 8.81 -7.92 -0.99
CA LEU A 375 9.30 -6.80 -1.80
C LEU A 375 10.02 -7.20 -3.10
N LEU A 376 10.39 -8.47 -3.28
CA LEU A 376 10.87 -8.98 -4.57
C LEU A 376 9.74 -9.07 -5.61
N SER A 377 8.48 -9.09 -5.20
CA SER A 377 7.34 -9.03 -6.11
C SER A 377 6.89 -7.60 -6.39
N PRO A 378 6.72 -7.20 -7.65
CA PRO A 378 6.18 -5.89 -7.99
C PRO A 378 4.78 -5.64 -7.40
N SER A 379 3.97 -6.68 -7.18
CA SER A 379 2.64 -6.53 -6.57
C SER A 379 2.72 -6.16 -5.09
N VAL A 380 3.62 -6.79 -4.32
CA VAL A 380 3.82 -6.46 -2.90
C VAL A 380 4.49 -5.10 -2.74
N LEU A 381 5.44 -4.76 -3.63
CA LEU A 381 6.00 -3.40 -3.69
C LEU A 381 4.90 -2.35 -3.88
N TYR A 382 4.05 -2.55 -4.88
CA TYR A 382 2.93 -1.67 -5.17
C TYR A 382 2.01 -1.50 -3.96
N ASP A 383 1.54 -2.60 -3.38
CA ASP A 383 0.67 -2.56 -2.19
C ASP A 383 1.32 -1.83 -1.02
N SER A 384 2.60 -2.12 -0.74
CA SER A 384 3.35 -1.49 0.35
C SER A 384 3.45 0.03 0.19
N ILE A 385 3.72 0.50 -1.05
CA ILE A 385 3.84 1.92 -1.37
C ILE A 385 2.48 2.61 -1.23
N VAL A 386 1.44 2.05 -1.85
CA VAL A 386 0.12 2.67 -1.90
C VAL A 386 -0.52 2.73 -0.52
N GLN A 387 -0.40 1.67 0.30
CA GLN A 387 -0.86 1.66 1.69
C GLN A 387 -0.14 2.72 2.54
N ARG A 388 1.17 2.93 2.32
CA ARG A 388 1.94 3.97 3.03
C ARG A 388 1.50 5.37 2.65
N ILE A 389 1.27 5.63 1.35
CA ILE A 389 0.75 6.91 0.88
C ILE A 389 -0.66 7.16 1.43
N ALA A 390 -1.49 6.12 1.53
CA ALA A 390 -2.83 6.20 2.11
C ALA A 390 -2.84 6.38 3.64
N GLY A 391 -1.72 6.10 4.33
CA GLY A 391 -1.64 6.12 5.79
C GLY A 391 -2.33 4.92 6.45
N THR A 392 -2.49 3.82 5.71
CA THR A 392 -3.13 2.57 6.16
C THR A 392 -2.13 1.43 6.33
N ASP A 393 -0.83 1.74 6.36
CA ASP A 393 0.24 0.77 6.56
C ASP A 393 0.50 0.47 8.03
N ILE A 394 1.28 -0.60 8.28
CA ILE A 394 1.60 -1.06 9.64
C ILE A 394 2.43 -0.04 10.43
N ARG A 395 3.28 0.76 9.77
CA ARG A 395 4.14 1.73 10.46
C ARG A 395 3.33 2.87 11.09
N GLU A 396 2.25 3.28 10.43
CA GLU A 396 1.36 4.30 10.98
C GLU A 396 0.60 3.75 12.20
N PHE A 397 0.28 2.46 12.19
CA PHE A 397 -0.25 1.77 13.36
C PHE A 397 0.78 1.66 14.50
N ASP A 398 2.04 1.33 14.20
CA ASP A 398 3.12 1.27 15.21
C ASP A 398 3.30 2.62 15.89
N LYS A 399 3.27 3.74 15.15
CA LYS A 399 3.32 5.11 15.73
C LYS A 399 2.13 5.41 16.64
N PHE A 400 0.95 4.98 16.23
CA PHE A 400 -0.23 5.10 17.08
C PHE A 400 -0.02 4.33 18.37
N MET A 401 0.47 3.08 18.31
CA MET A 401 0.76 2.26 19.48
C MET A 401 1.82 2.86 20.39
N GLU A 402 2.89 3.43 19.85
CA GLU A 402 3.89 4.16 20.63
C GLU A 402 3.27 5.38 21.35
N GLY A 403 2.33 6.06 20.70
CA GLY A 403 1.55 7.15 21.29
C GLY A 403 0.69 6.65 22.46
N VAL A 404 0.01 5.53 22.27
CA VAL A 404 -0.82 4.86 23.27
C VAL A 404 0.02 4.45 24.49
N GLU A 405 1.17 3.83 24.28
CA GLU A 405 2.08 3.41 25.33
C GLU A 405 2.60 4.61 26.15
N ARG A 406 3.01 5.68 25.47
CA ARG A 406 3.42 6.93 26.16
C ARG A 406 2.30 7.54 26.99
N HIS A 407 1.07 7.51 26.49
CA HIS A 407 -0.10 8.02 27.22
C HIS A 407 -0.43 7.16 28.44
N TRP A 408 -0.33 5.85 28.31
CA TRP A 408 -0.52 4.90 29.40
C TRP A 408 0.50 5.10 30.53
N TYR A 409 1.78 5.32 30.24
CA TYR A 409 2.77 5.63 31.28
C TYR A 409 2.38 6.86 32.08
N LYS A 410 1.88 7.91 31.44
CA LYS A 410 1.41 9.14 32.11
C LYS A 410 0.16 8.88 32.97
N ASP A 411 -0.76 8.06 32.50
CA ASP A 411 -1.94 7.68 33.27
C ASP A 411 -1.56 6.83 34.50
N THR A 412 -0.58 5.96 34.36
CA THR A 412 -0.04 5.17 35.48
C THR A 412 0.66 6.04 36.52
N GLU A 413 1.43 7.07 36.09
CA GLU A 413 2.03 8.04 37.01
C GLU A 413 0.94 8.82 37.77
N ARG A 414 -0.08 9.30 37.06
CA ARG A 414 -1.24 9.95 37.68
C ARG A 414 -1.92 9.06 38.72
N ALA A 415 -2.16 7.80 38.38
CA ALA A 415 -2.77 6.83 39.28
C ALA A 415 -1.93 6.60 40.54
N LYS A 416 -0.60 6.59 40.45
CA LYS A 416 0.29 6.54 41.62
C LYS A 416 0.15 7.76 42.50
N LEU A 417 0.03 8.97 41.93
CA LEU A 417 -0.18 10.20 42.71
C LEU A 417 -1.45 10.16 43.56
N MET A 418 -2.51 9.50 43.10
CA MET A 418 -3.75 9.33 43.85
C MET A 418 -3.52 8.73 45.26
N TYR A 419 -2.51 7.87 45.40
CA TYR A 419 -2.18 7.16 46.63
C TYR A 419 -0.95 7.73 47.35
N THR A 420 -0.10 8.51 46.68
CA THR A 420 1.11 9.07 47.28
C THR A 420 0.97 10.55 47.63
N ASP A 421 0.30 11.32 46.81
CA ASP A 421 0.06 12.74 46.98
C ASP A 421 -1.27 13.14 46.32
N TYR A 422 -2.35 13.06 47.07
CA TYR A 422 -3.71 13.34 46.60
C TYR A 422 -3.88 14.79 46.11
N LYS A 423 -3.11 15.74 46.68
CA LYS A 423 -3.14 17.14 46.23
C LYS A 423 -2.52 17.27 44.86
N ALA A 424 -1.37 16.66 44.61
CA ALA A 424 -0.73 16.59 43.31
C ALA A 424 -1.63 15.87 42.29
N TYR A 425 -2.35 14.80 42.70
CA TYR A 425 -3.32 14.12 41.83
C TYR A 425 -4.45 15.04 41.36
N GLN A 426 -5.00 15.88 42.25
CA GLN A 426 -6.06 16.82 41.90
C GLN A 426 -5.56 17.93 40.93
N GLU A 427 -4.31 18.35 41.08
CA GLU A 427 -3.67 19.37 40.22
C GLU A 427 -3.19 18.78 38.89
N TYR A 428 -3.02 17.46 38.77
CA TYR A 428 -2.51 16.81 37.57
C TYR A 428 -3.54 16.81 36.45
N LYS A 429 -3.29 17.62 35.44
CA LYS A 429 -4.09 17.61 34.19
C LYS A 429 -3.54 16.54 33.26
N MET A 430 -4.33 15.52 32.98
CA MET A 430 -3.99 14.52 31.98
C MET A 430 -3.86 15.20 30.61
N PRO A 431 -2.72 15.09 29.92
CA PRO A 431 -2.59 15.64 28.58
C PRO A 431 -3.51 14.91 27.60
N GLU A 432 -4.08 15.64 26.66
CA GLU A 432 -4.85 15.01 25.57
C GLU A 432 -3.99 14.01 24.81
N PHE A 433 -4.62 12.93 24.39
CA PHE A 433 -3.96 11.95 23.55
C PHE A 433 -3.71 12.55 22.17
N THR A 434 -2.45 12.66 21.82
CA THR A 434 -2.03 13.12 20.49
C THR A 434 -0.96 12.20 19.94
N TYR A 435 -1.10 11.81 18.69
CA TYR A 435 -0.03 11.18 17.93
C TYR A 435 0.11 11.88 16.57
N SER A 436 1.32 11.96 16.06
CA SER A 436 1.60 12.62 14.78
C SER A 436 1.42 11.65 13.64
N THR A 437 0.47 11.92 12.75
CA THR A 437 0.38 11.25 11.46
C THR A 437 1.45 11.77 10.51
N GLN A 438 1.92 10.94 9.59
CA GLN A 438 2.86 11.38 8.56
C GLN A 438 2.20 12.39 7.63
N SER A 439 2.93 13.43 7.24
CA SER A 439 2.50 14.33 6.18
C SER A 439 2.53 13.62 4.81
N ALA A 440 1.80 14.15 3.83
CA ALA A 440 1.81 13.62 2.47
C ALA A 440 3.22 13.59 1.87
N VAL A 441 3.98 14.66 2.08
CA VAL A 441 5.36 14.78 1.56
C VAL A 441 6.28 13.74 2.20
N GLU A 442 6.23 13.59 3.52
CA GLU A 442 7.01 12.56 4.21
C GLU A 442 6.67 11.15 3.71
N SER A 443 5.38 10.83 3.57
CA SER A 443 4.94 9.54 3.05
C SER A 443 5.49 9.27 1.64
N LEU A 444 5.47 10.27 0.75
CA LEU A 444 6.01 10.17 -0.59
C LEU A 444 7.54 10.00 -0.59
N VAL A 445 8.26 10.75 0.25
CA VAL A 445 9.73 10.64 0.36
C VAL A 445 10.14 9.25 0.86
N TYR A 446 9.45 8.72 1.86
CA TYR A 446 9.73 7.38 2.38
C TYR A 446 9.40 6.24 1.40
N THR A 447 8.59 6.49 0.38
CA THR A 447 8.29 5.50 -0.66
C THR A 447 9.23 5.57 -1.87
N LEU A 448 10.10 6.56 -1.96
CA LEU A 448 11.03 6.73 -3.09
C LEU A 448 11.89 5.49 -3.37
N PRO A 449 12.52 4.82 -2.38
CA PRO A 449 13.37 3.66 -2.67
C PRO A 449 12.61 2.53 -3.37
N GLU A 450 11.42 2.18 -2.85
CA GLU A 450 10.58 1.14 -3.44
C GLU A 450 10.04 1.56 -4.83
N SER A 451 9.71 2.84 -5.01
CA SER A 451 9.26 3.41 -6.29
C SER A 451 10.35 3.36 -7.36
N ILE A 452 11.62 3.62 -6.98
CA ILE A 452 12.78 3.50 -7.86
C ILE A 452 12.95 2.06 -8.33
N VAL A 453 12.72 1.06 -7.46
CA VAL A 453 12.78 -0.35 -7.85
C VAL A 453 11.75 -0.68 -8.93
N LEU A 454 10.49 -0.22 -8.77
CA LEU A 454 9.45 -0.41 -9.80
C LEU A 454 9.84 0.27 -11.13
N PHE A 455 10.39 1.46 -11.07
CA PHE A 455 10.85 2.18 -12.26
C PHE A 455 11.99 1.43 -12.96
N LEU A 456 13.01 1.01 -12.21
CA LEU A 456 14.15 0.25 -12.76
C LEU A 456 13.70 -1.08 -13.37
N LEU A 457 12.72 -1.75 -12.77
CA LEU A 457 12.16 -2.99 -13.30
C LEU A 457 11.45 -2.74 -14.65
N SER A 458 10.69 -1.65 -14.76
CA SER A 458 10.05 -1.26 -16.03
C SER A 458 11.08 -0.94 -17.09
N VAL A 459 12.13 -0.18 -16.75
CA VAL A 459 13.25 0.12 -17.67
C VAL A 459 13.97 -1.15 -18.09
N PHE A 460 14.26 -2.05 -17.17
CA PHE A 460 14.93 -3.33 -17.44
C PHE A 460 14.15 -4.17 -18.47
N PHE A 461 12.83 -4.32 -18.29
CA PHE A 461 12.00 -5.05 -19.24
C PHE A 461 11.91 -4.34 -20.59
N PHE A 462 11.83 -3.01 -20.60
CA PHE A 462 11.81 -2.24 -21.85
C PHE A 462 13.12 -2.38 -22.64
N VAL A 463 14.27 -2.26 -21.96
CA VAL A 463 15.59 -2.47 -22.59
C VAL A 463 15.73 -3.91 -23.09
N GLY A 464 15.24 -4.88 -22.33
CA GLY A 464 15.17 -6.29 -22.74
C GLY A 464 14.32 -6.45 -24.01
N ALA A 465 13.13 -5.85 -24.06
CA ALA A 465 12.27 -5.87 -25.25
C ALA A 465 12.97 -5.24 -26.46
N HIS A 466 13.62 -4.09 -26.26
CA HIS A 466 14.35 -3.39 -27.32
C HIS A 466 15.52 -4.25 -27.84
N THR A 467 16.34 -4.84 -26.98
CA THR A 467 17.50 -5.65 -27.42
C THR A 467 17.06 -6.91 -28.16
N VAL A 468 16.02 -7.59 -27.69
CA VAL A 468 15.46 -8.77 -28.38
C VAL A 468 14.88 -8.37 -29.75
N PHE A 469 14.15 -7.25 -29.79
CA PHE A 469 13.54 -6.75 -31.03
C PHE A 469 14.58 -6.38 -32.07
N MET A 470 15.69 -5.72 -31.67
CA MET A 470 16.79 -5.36 -32.58
C MET A 470 17.51 -6.58 -33.18
N ARG A 471 17.63 -7.67 -32.41
CA ARG A 471 18.28 -8.92 -32.84
C ARG A 471 17.35 -9.86 -33.60
N LYS A 472 16.04 -9.62 -33.61
CA LYS A 472 15.05 -10.48 -34.27
C LYS A 472 15.28 -10.51 -35.78
N ASN A 473 15.58 -11.70 -36.33
CA ASN A 473 15.61 -11.88 -37.79
C ASN A 473 14.18 -11.80 -38.32
N ILE A 474 13.94 -10.82 -39.18
CA ILE A 474 12.64 -10.54 -39.82
C ILE A 474 12.69 -11.05 -41.28
N GLY A 475 13.62 -11.98 -41.55
CA GLY A 475 13.85 -12.59 -42.86
C GLY A 475 12.72 -13.45 -43.37
#